data_0aaf1fed04965c977fc3db2b2b763f5a
#
_entry.id   0aaf1fed04965c977fc3db2b2b763f5a
#
_cell.length_a   1.000
_cell.length_b   1.000
_cell.length_c   1.000
_cell.angle_alpha   90.00
_cell.angle_beta   90.00
_cell.angle_gamma   90.00
#
_symmetry.space_group_name_H-M   'P 1'
#
loop_
_entity.id
_entity.type
_entity.pdbx_description
1 polymer ?
#
loop_
_entity_poly.entity_id
_entity_poly.type
_entity_poly.pdbx_seq_one_letter_code
_entity_poly.pdbx_strand_id
1 'polypeptide(L)'
;DRTKLVLISHIASASAIVMPVKEIVEAAKARGIDTFLDGAHTPGQIDLDIGSLDPTWYAASCHKWLATPKGTGFIYTSPNRQRGFKPMVLSCREHEARDDRKAYLCDFDYVGTNDYTGNLVIPVSIAHMGAQLPGGWDELRKRNHDLVVKGAQLICDAIGIKQRVPESMIGTMVSIPLPGVCEPGELMGEALWDRLYLNHGIQVPIWDLPGVHARVMRVSAQLYNGIGDFEKLAEVLRAEL
;
A
#
# COMPACT_ATOMS: atom_id res chain seq x y z
N ASP A 1 -8.83 -28.38 -0.97
CA ASP A 1 -8.10 -29.51 -1.59
C ASP A 1 -7.68 -29.26 -3.04
N ARG A 2 -8.15 -28.17 -3.68
CA ARG A 2 -7.80 -27.78 -5.07
C ARG A 2 -7.03 -26.47 -5.17
N THR A 3 -6.84 -25.77 -4.05
CA THR A 3 -6.13 -24.49 -4.01
C THR A 3 -4.67 -24.67 -4.42
N LYS A 4 -4.20 -23.86 -5.36
CA LYS A 4 -2.82 -23.86 -5.85
C LYS A 4 -2.09 -22.57 -5.52
N LEU A 5 -2.84 -21.48 -5.33
CA LEU A 5 -2.30 -20.14 -5.10
C LEU A 5 -3.18 -19.40 -4.10
N VAL A 6 -2.55 -18.72 -3.16
CA VAL A 6 -3.16 -17.66 -2.32
C VAL A 6 -2.64 -16.32 -2.81
N LEU A 7 -3.55 -15.46 -3.30
CA LEU A 7 -3.26 -14.08 -3.64
C LEU A 7 -3.90 -13.20 -2.58
N ILE A 8 -3.09 -12.35 -1.92
CA ILE A 8 -3.57 -11.49 -0.84
C ILE A 8 -2.76 -10.19 -0.77
N SER A 9 -3.42 -9.09 -0.46
CA SER A 9 -2.73 -7.82 -0.19
C SER A 9 -2.06 -7.87 1.18
N HIS A 10 -0.81 -7.42 1.27
CA HIS A 10 -0.11 -7.23 2.54
C HIS A 10 -0.73 -6.08 3.34
N ILE A 11 -1.04 -4.96 2.66
CA ILE A 11 -1.86 -3.87 3.19
C ILE A 11 -2.96 -3.60 2.17
N ALA A 12 -4.19 -3.86 2.58
CA ALA A 12 -5.34 -3.69 1.70
C ALA A 12 -5.64 -2.20 1.45
N SER A 13 -5.85 -1.83 0.19
CA SER A 13 -6.05 -0.42 -0.19
C SER A 13 -7.32 0.18 0.45
N ALA A 14 -8.45 -0.49 0.32
CA ALA A 14 -9.73 0.04 0.75
C ALA A 14 -9.90 0.00 2.28
N SER A 15 -9.57 -1.13 2.92
CA SER A 15 -9.72 -1.29 4.37
C SER A 15 -8.54 -0.76 5.18
N ALA A 16 -7.41 -0.45 4.55
CA ALA A 16 -6.14 -0.05 5.17
C ALA A 16 -5.54 -1.09 6.16
N ILE A 17 -6.08 -2.30 6.19
CA ILE A 17 -5.68 -3.34 7.14
C ILE A 17 -4.34 -3.95 6.73
N VAL A 18 -3.41 -4.01 7.66
CA VAL A 18 -2.17 -4.80 7.57
C VAL A 18 -2.51 -6.25 7.86
N MET A 19 -2.36 -7.11 6.86
CA MET A 19 -2.68 -8.54 6.96
C MET A 19 -1.53 -9.32 7.61
N PRO A 20 -1.82 -10.36 8.38
CA PRO A 20 -0.80 -11.24 9.00
C PRO A 20 -0.21 -12.19 7.94
N VAL A 21 0.51 -11.59 6.95
CA VAL A 21 0.96 -12.33 5.76
C VAL A 21 2.01 -13.38 6.07
N LYS A 22 2.79 -13.22 7.15
CA LYS A 22 3.80 -14.20 7.55
C LYS A 22 3.13 -15.53 7.90
N GLU A 23 2.15 -15.50 8.77
CA GLU A 23 1.37 -16.66 9.20
C GLU A 23 0.62 -17.30 8.02
N ILE A 24 0.12 -16.47 7.09
CA ILE A 24 -0.57 -16.95 5.89
C ILE A 24 0.41 -17.67 4.95
N VAL A 25 1.59 -17.10 4.73
CA VAL A 25 2.64 -17.72 3.89
C VAL A 25 3.10 -19.03 4.49
N GLU A 26 3.38 -19.07 5.80
CA GLU A 26 3.78 -20.28 6.50
C GLU A 26 2.71 -21.37 6.40
N ALA A 27 1.44 -21.03 6.61
CA ALA A 27 0.32 -21.96 6.52
C ALA A 27 0.10 -22.48 5.08
N ALA A 28 0.27 -21.64 4.07
CA ALA A 28 0.19 -22.02 2.65
C ALA A 28 1.34 -22.95 2.26
N LYS A 29 2.56 -22.59 2.65
CA LYS A 29 3.79 -23.36 2.39
C LYS A 29 3.73 -24.75 3.00
N ALA A 30 3.24 -24.89 4.24
CA ALA A 30 3.02 -26.18 4.90
C ALA A 30 2.06 -27.10 4.13
N ARG A 31 1.27 -26.55 3.22
CA ARG A 31 0.31 -27.29 2.36
C ARG A 31 0.76 -27.40 0.89
N GLY A 32 1.97 -26.95 0.57
CA GLY A 32 2.48 -26.92 -0.81
C GLY A 32 1.71 -25.96 -1.73
N ILE A 33 1.13 -24.89 -1.15
CA ILE A 33 0.36 -23.87 -1.86
C ILE A 33 1.27 -22.65 -2.06
N ASP A 34 1.35 -22.17 -3.30
CA ASP A 34 2.10 -20.96 -3.63
C ASP A 34 1.38 -19.70 -3.09
N THR A 35 2.16 -18.63 -2.85
CA THR A 35 1.64 -17.35 -2.37
C THR A 35 2.04 -16.22 -3.29
N PHE A 36 1.12 -15.32 -3.59
CA PHE A 36 1.38 -14.05 -4.25
C PHE A 36 0.94 -12.92 -3.32
N LEU A 37 1.88 -12.14 -2.82
CA LEU A 37 1.60 -11.00 -1.96
C LEU A 37 1.58 -9.71 -2.78
N ASP A 38 0.45 -9.00 -2.72
CA ASP A 38 0.34 -7.64 -3.21
C ASP A 38 0.80 -6.67 -2.13
N GLY A 39 2.03 -6.21 -2.25
CA GLY A 39 2.67 -5.24 -1.36
C GLY A 39 2.55 -3.79 -1.84
N ALA A 40 1.58 -3.45 -2.69
CA ALA A 40 1.49 -2.12 -3.31
C ALA A 40 1.50 -0.95 -2.30
N HIS A 41 1.07 -1.16 -1.07
CA HIS A 41 1.08 -0.14 -0.01
C HIS A 41 2.19 -0.34 1.03
N THR A 42 3.05 -1.35 0.90
CA THR A 42 3.94 -1.77 1.99
C THR A 42 5.28 -1.02 2.04
N PRO A 43 6.06 -0.87 0.92
CA PRO A 43 7.37 -0.26 0.98
C PRO A 43 7.31 1.19 1.50
N GLY A 44 8.02 1.46 2.58
CA GLY A 44 8.03 2.77 3.25
C GLY A 44 6.93 2.99 4.29
N GLN A 45 5.89 2.15 4.31
CA GLN A 45 4.80 2.26 5.29
C GLN A 45 5.05 1.43 6.55
N ILE A 46 5.53 0.21 6.37
CA ILE A 46 5.91 -0.68 7.48
C ILE A 46 7.31 -1.23 7.22
N ASP A 47 7.89 -1.89 8.22
CA ASP A 47 9.13 -2.63 8.03
C ASP A 47 8.89 -3.85 7.13
N LEU A 48 9.70 -3.97 6.08
CA LEU A 48 9.51 -4.99 5.04
C LEU A 48 10.81 -5.78 4.84
N ASP A 49 10.79 -7.01 5.28
CA ASP A 49 11.81 -8.02 4.95
C ASP A 49 11.17 -9.17 4.16
N ILE A 50 11.30 -9.10 2.84
CA ILE A 50 10.74 -10.13 1.94
C ILE A 50 11.44 -11.48 2.13
N GLY A 51 12.74 -11.46 2.50
CA GLY A 51 13.50 -12.67 2.76
C GLY A 51 12.94 -13.45 3.96
N SER A 52 12.59 -12.74 5.04
CA SER A 52 12.00 -13.35 6.24
C SER A 52 10.54 -13.77 6.03
N LEU A 53 9.80 -13.12 5.14
CA LEU A 53 8.43 -13.50 4.76
C LEU A 53 8.40 -14.75 3.89
N ASP A 54 9.43 -14.97 3.07
CA ASP A 54 9.61 -16.11 2.17
C ASP A 54 8.37 -16.44 1.29
N PRO A 55 7.74 -15.44 0.63
CA PRO A 55 6.61 -15.68 -0.26
C PRO A 55 7.08 -16.29 -1.59
N THR A 56 6.17 -16.90 -2.34
CA THR A 56 6.48 -17.34 -3.71
C THR A 56 6.69 -16.15 -4.64
N TRP A 57 5.78 -15.19 -4.60
CA TRP A 57 5.89 -13.90 -5.31
C TRP A 57 5.50 -12.74 -4.41
N TYR A 58 6.15 -11.61 -4.62
CA TYR A 58 5.83 -10.34 -3.97
C TYR A 58 5.92 -9.21 -5.00
N ALA A 59 4.84 -8.48 -5.24
CA ALA A 59 4.86 -7.31 -6.08
C ALA A 59 4.56 -6.06 -5.27
N ALA A 60 5.27 -4.96 -5.51
CA ALA A 60 5.07 -3.74 -4.75
C ALA A 60 5.23 -2.47 -5.60
N SER A 61 4.55 -1.41 -5.16
CA SER A 61 4.68 -0.07 -5.72
C SER A 61 5.67 0.76 -4.90
N CYS A 62 6.66 1.36 -5.56
CA CYS A 62 7.60 2.27 -4.91
C CYS A 62 7.10 3.74 -4.98
N HIS A 63 6.23 4.07 -5.94
CA HIS A 63 5.71 5.41 -6.16
C HIS A 63 4.65 5.87 -5.14
N LYS A 64 4.32 5.05 -4.14
CA LYS A 64 3.39 5.41 -3.05
C LYS A 64 4.17 5.96 -1.85
N TRP A 65 4.54 5.10 -0.92
CA TRP A 65 5.13 5.51 0.36
C TRP A 65 6.64 5.72 0.34
N LEU A 66 7.34 5.18 -0.68
CA LEU A 66 8.74 5.52 -0.94
C LEU A 66 8.90 6.81 -1.74
N ALA A 67 7.79 7.43 -2.21
CA ALA A 67 7.80 8.70 -2.94
C ALA A 67 8.69 8.72 -4.20
N THR A 68 8.82 7.59 -4.90
CA THR A 68 9.49 7.53 -6.21
C THR A 68 8.59 8.06 -7.33
N PRO A 69 9.12 8.34 -8.54
CA PRO A 69 8.30 8.68 -9.69
C PRO A 69 7.20 7.65 -9.96
N LYS A 70 6.07 8.11 -10.50
CA LYS A 70 4.91 7.25 -10.80
C LYS A 70 5.28 6.11 -11.74
N GLY A 71 4.65 4.95 -11.55
CA GLY A 71 4.88 3.75 -12.35
C GLY A 71 6.04 2.86 -11.86
N THR A 72 6.81 3.31 -10.85
CA THR A 72 7.89 2.51 -10.31
C THR A 72 7.39 1.44 -9.34
N GLY A 73 8.06 0.30 -9.37
CA GLY A 73 7.76 -0.83 -8.51
C GLY A 73 8.76 -1.96 -8.71
N PHE A 74 8.54 -3.05 -8.04
CA PHE A 74 9.34 -4.25 -8.22
C PHE A 74 8.48 -5.51 -8.09
N ILE A 75 9.02 -6.61 -8.62
CA ILE A 75 8.53 -7.95 -8.38
C ILE A 75 9.66 -8.80 -7.81
N TYR A 76 9.38 -9.51 -6.74
CA TYR A 76 10.21 -10.57 -6.20
C TYR A 76 9.62 -11.92 -6.61
N THR A 77 10.47 -12.84 -6.99
CA THR A 77 10.12 -14.24 -7.26
C THR A 77 11.08 -15.14 -6.51
N SER A 78 10.54 -16.06 -5.73
CA SER A 78 11.38 -17.05 -5.00
C SER A 78 12.27 -17.84 -5.98
N PRO A 79 13.52 -18.17 -5.60
CA PRO A 79 14.51 -18.77 -6.52
C PRO A 79 14.01 -20.03 -7.22
N ASN A 80 13.22 -20.85 -6.56
CA ASN A 80 12.67 -22.10 -7.11
C ASN A 80 11.53 -21.90 -8.13
N ARG A 81 11.01 -20.66 -8.26
CA ARG A 81 9.95 -20.28 -9.21
C ARG A 81 10.45 -19.35 -10.33
N GLN A 82 11.73 -18.97 -10.34
CA GLN A 82 12.29 -18.09 -11.37
C GLN A 82 12.37 -18.77 -12.74
N ARG A 83 12.65 -20.09 -12.77
CA ARG A 83 12.74 -20.81 -14.03
C ARG A 83 11.38 -20.86 -14.74
N GLY A 84 11.34 -20.30 -15.96
CA GLY A 84 10.12 -20.25 -16.77
C GLY A 84 9.14 -19.14 -16.39
N PHE A 85 9.43 -18.35 -15.33
CA PHE A 85 8.67 -17.14 -15.05
C PHE A 85 9.20 -16.00 -15.91
N LYS A 86 8.36 -15.51 -16.81
CA LYS A 86 8.71 -14.53 -17.84
C LYS A 86 7.85 -13.26 -17.71
N PRO A 87 8.35 -12.09 -18.13
CA PRO A 87 7.50 -10.92 -18.28
C PRO A 87 6.46 -11.17 -19.38
N MET A 88 5.30 -10.53 -19.26
CA MET A 88 4.24 -10.66 -20.29
C MET A 88 4.66 -10.11 -21.65
N VAL A 89 5.53 -9.10 -21.66
CA VAL A 89 6.11 -8.54 -22.87
C VAL A 89 7.52 -9.07 -23.01
N LEU A 90 7.75 -9.93 -23.98
CA LEU A 90 9.07 -10.45 -24.32
C LEU A 90 9.80 -9.45 -25.23
N SER A 91 11.09 -9.30 -25.01
CA SER A 91 11.95 -8.45 -25.85
C SER A 91 13.02 -9.27 -26.54
N CYS A 92 13.84 -8.62 -27.38
CA CYS A 92 14.99 -9.24 -28.04
C CYS A 92 16.02 -9.83 -27.06
N ARG A 93 16.01 -9.42 -25.80
CA ARG A 93 16.94 -9.92 -24.77
C ARG A 93 16.58 -11.27 -24.17
N GLU A 94 15.42 -11.81 -24.45
CA GLU A 94 15.03 -13.16 -23.97
C GLU A 94 16.05 -14.25 -24.36
N HIS A 95 16.76 -14.05 -25.45
CA HIS A 95 17.73 -15.02 -25.97
C HIS A 95 19.17 -14.67 -25.66
N GLU A 96 19.43 -13.57 -24.96
CA GLU A 96 20.79 -13.15 -24.61
C GLU A 96 21.27 -13.90 -23.36
N ALA A 97 22.12 -14.90 -23.54
CA ALA A 97 22.85 -15.52 -22.44
C ALA A 97 23.95 -14.56 -21.95
N ARG A 98 23.98 -14.35 -20.62
CA ARG A 98 25.02 -13.56 -19.95
C ARG A 98 25.64 -14.38 -18.82
N ASP A 99 26.96 -14.41 -18.76
CA ASP A 99 27.69 -15.15 -17.72
C ASP A 99 27.64 -14.43 -16.35
N ASP A 100 27.49 -13.10 -16.38
CA ASP A 100 27.46 -12.23 -15.19
C ASP A 100 26.06 -12.05 -14.57
N ARG A 101 25.00 -12.62 -15.20
CA ARG A 101 23.63 -12.36 -14.77
C ARG A 101 22.72 -13.56 -15.01
N LYS A 102 21.85 -13.84 -14.03
CA LYS A 102 20.85 -14.91 -14.14
C LYS A 102 19.87 -14.64 -15.28
N ALA A 103 19.52 -15.66 -16.05
CA ALA A 103 18.57 -15.57 -17.17
C ALA A 103 17.24 -14.91 -16.78
N TYR A 104 16.70 -15.26 -15.60
CA TYR A 104 15.51 -14.63 -15.04
C TYR A 104 15.62 -13.10 -14.97
N LEU A 105 16.75 -12.57 -14.50
CA LEU A 105 16.96 -11.12 -14.41
C LEU A 105 17.12 -10.49 -15.80
N CYS A 106 17.78 -11.18 -16.74
CA CYS A 106 17.92 -10.68 -18.11
C CYS A 106 16.56 -10.52 -18.80
N ASP A 107 15.62 -11.46 -18.56
CA ASP A 107 14.29 -11.40 -19.14
C ASP A 107 13.48 -10.18 -18.63
N PHE A 108 13.70 -9.77 -17.38
CA PHE A 108 12.98 -8.65 -16.76
C PHE A 108 13.70 -7.29 -16.87
N ASP A 109 15.03 -7.28 -17.10
CA ASP A 109 15.81 -6.04 -17.17
C ASP A 109 15.40 -5.14 -18.33
N TYR A 110 14.95 -5.73 -19.43
CA TYR A 110 14.56 -4.97 -20.61
C TYR A 110 13.35 -5.64 -21.30
N VAL A 111 12.21 -5.08 -21.12
CA VAL A 111 10.94 -5.54 -21.72
C VAL A 111 10.52 -4.72 -22.96
N GLY A 112 11.46 -3.97 -23.54
CA GLY A 112 11.24 -3.06 -24.67
C GLY A 112 11.62 -1.62 -24.32
N THR A 113 11.54 -0.73 -25.30
CA THR A 113 11.85 0.69 -25.10
C THR A 113 10.87 1.33 -24.13
N ASN A 114 11.37 1.82 -23.00
CA ASN A 114 10.62 2.47 -21.95
C ASN A 114 11.49 3.47 -21.20
N ASP A 115 10.90 4.35 -20.42
CA ASP A 115 11.63 5.20 -19.47
C ASP A 115 11.88 4.43 -18.17
N TYR A 116 13.12 4.00 -17.96
CA TYR A 116 13.56 3.29 -16.75
C TYR A 116 14.12 4.23 -15.66
N THR A 117 14.16 5.55 -15.91
CA THR A 117 14.76 6.52 -14.96
C THR A 117 14.09 6.50 -13.61
N GLY A 118 12.77 6.30 -13.55
CA GLY A 118 12.02 6.16 -12.31
C GLY A 118 12.50 5.01 -11.44
N ASN A 119 12.87 3.87 -12.03
CA ASN A 119 13.38 2.72 -11.27
C ASN A 119 14.78 2.96 -10.74
N LEU A 120 15.62 3.73 -11.46
CA LEU A 120 16.97 4.10 -11.01
C LEU A 120 16.95 5.04 -9.80
N VAL A 121 15.86 5.75 -9.57
CA VAL A 121 15.69 6.67 -8.42
C VAL A 121 15.33 5.92 -7.13
N ILE A 122 14.90 4.66 -7.18
CA ILE A 122 14.47 3.92 -5.98
C ILE A 122 15.50 3.96 -4.84
N PRO A 123 16.80 3.67 -5.04
CA PRO A 123 17.79 3.75 -3.96
C PRO A 123 17.95 5.16 -3.41
N VAL A 124 17.87 6.18 -4.27
CA VAL A 124 17.96 7.59 -3.87
C VAL A 124 16.76 7.97 -2.99
N SER A 125 15.56 7.53 -3.39
CA SER A 125 14.34 7.80 -2.61
C SER A 125 14.38 7.10 -1.25
N ILE A 126 14.86 5.86 -1.17
CA ILE A 126 15.05 5.15 0.10
C ILE A 126 16.01 5.93 1.02
N ALA A 127 17.15 6.36 0.49
CA ALA A 127 18.12 7.14 1.26
C ALA A 127 17.55 8.52 1.69
N HIS A 128 16.87 9.21 0.77
CA HIS A 128 16.28 10.53 1.03
C HIS A 128 15.19 10.46 2.10
N MET A 129 14.24 9.57 1.98
CA MET A 129 13.15 9.43 2.95
C MET A 129 13.66 8.95 4.31
N GLY A 130 14.64 8.05 4.34
CA GLY A 130 15.28 7.61 5.58
C GLY A 130 16.10 8.67 6.28
N ALA A 131 16.50 9.75 5.60
CA ALA A 131 17.24 10.86 6.16
C ALA A 131 16.35 12.04 6.65
N GLN A 132 15.02 11.93 6.52
CA GLN A 132 14.11 13.02 6.88
C GLN A 132 13.98 13.25 8.39
N LEU A 133 14.23 12.21 9.19
CA LEU A 133 14.20 12.28 10.65
C LEU A 133 15.50 11.68 11.22
N PRO A 134 15.97 12.16 12.39
CA PRO A 134 17.22 11.68 12.99
C PRO A 134 17.28 10.16 13.23
N GLY A 135 16.16 9.53 13.61
CA GLY A 135 16.05 8.09 13.82
C GLY A 135 15.74 7.30 12.55
N GLY A 136 15.82 7.93 11.38
CA GLY A 136 15.67 7.25 10.09
C GLY A 136 14.27 6.69 9.83
N TRP A 137 14.24 5.58 9.11
CA TRP A 137 13.00 4.90 8.75
C TRP A 137 12.15 4.46 9.94
N ASP A 138 12.77 4.05 11.04
CA ASP A 138 12.03 3.57 12.21
C ASP A 138 11.26 4.70 12.87
N GLU A 139 11.92 5.86 13.03
CA GLU A 139 11.25 7.07 13.56
C GLU A 139 10.15 7.55 12.59
N LEU A 140 10.43 7.55 11.30
CA LEU A 140 9.46 7.97 10.28
C LEU A 140 8.19 7.10 10.31
N ARG A 141 8.36 5.78 10.29
CA ARG A 141 7.24 4.83 10.35
C ARG A 141 6.44 4.99 11.63
N LYS A 142 7.15 5.06 12.77
CA LYS A 142 6.52 5.26 14.08
C LYS A 142 5.74 6.58 14.16
N ARG A 143 6.34 7.69 13.74
CA ARG A 143 5.69 9.01 13.71
C ARG A 143 4.40 8.98 12.89
N ASN A 144 4.45 8.43 11.69
CA ASN A 144 3.30 8.37 10.80
C ASN A 144 2.21 7.44 11.34
N HIS A 145 2.60 6.31 11.95
CA HIS A 145 1.68 5.41 12.63
C HIS A 145 0.98 6.11 13.81
N ASP A 146 1.73 6.69 14.73
CA ASP A 146 1.19 7.40 15.90
C ASP A 146 0.24 8.53 15.47
N LEU A 147 0.62 9.27 14.43
CA LEU A 147 -0.19 10.36 13.89
C LEU A 147 -1.52 9.86 13.31
N VAL A 148 -1.50 8.79 12.49
CA VAL A 148 -2.75 8.28 11.89
C VAL A 148 -3.67 7.64 12.92
N VAL A 149 -3.13 6.93 13.92
CA VAL A 149 -3.92 6.34 15.02
C VAL A 149 -4.61 7.44 15.82
N LYS A 150 -3.87 8.46 16.24
CA LYS A 150 -4.42 9.61 16.95
C LYS A 150 -5.43 10.38 16.12
N GLY A 151 -5.11 10.64 14.85
CA GLY A 151 -6.00 11.36 13.95
C GLY A 151 -7.30 10.59 13.66
N ALA A 152 -7.21 9.28 13.46
CA ALA A 152 -8.40 8.43 13.28
C ALA A 152 -9.29 8.42 14.52
N GLN A 153 -8.71 8.39 15.73
CA GLN A 153 -9.46 8.48 16.98
C GLN A 153 -10.20 9.82 17.10
N LEU A 154 -9.53 10.95 16.81
CA LEU A 154 -10.17 12.28 16.79
C LEU A 154 -11.36 12.34 15.84
N ILE A 155 -11.22 11.79 14.64
CA ILE A 155 -12.31 11.74 13.67
C ILE A 155 -13.46 10.86 14.19
N CYS A 156 -13.15 9.67 14.67
CA CYS A 156 -14.15 8.74 15.21
C CYS A 156 -14.95 9.37 16.36
N ASP A 157 -14.28 10.06 17.28
CA ASP A 157 -14.91 10.77 18.40
C ASP A 157 -15.81 11.90 17.90
N ALA A 158 -15.37 12.64 16.87
CA ALA A 158 -16.11 13.75 16.30
C ALA A 158 -17.45 13.32 15.65
N ILE A 159 -17.47 12.14 15.01
CA ILE A 159 -18.66 11.63 14.30
C ILE A 159 -19.41 10.53 15.10
N GLY A 160 -19.00 10.26 16.35
CA GLY A 160 -19.67 9.31 17.23
C GLY A 160 -19.50 7.83 16.82
N ILE A 161 -18.40 7.47 16.15
CA ILE A 161 -18.13 6.12 15.69
C ILE A 161 -16.96 5.52 16.48
N LYS A 162 -17.01 4.22 16.71
CA LYS A 162 -15.92 3.50 17.37
C LYS A 162 -14.99 2.88 16.33
N GLN A 163 -13.68 3.17 16.43
CA GLN A 163 -12.64 2.43 15.67
C GLN A 163 -12.65 0.96 16.13
N ARG A 164 -12.62 0.04 15.14
CA ARG A 164 -12.73 -1.40 15.39
C ARG A 164 -11.49 -2.19 14.94
N VAL A 165 -10.58 -1.55 14.20
CA VAL A 165 -9.36 -2.22 13.74
C VAL A 165 -8.34 -2.23 14.89
N PRO A 166 -7.80 -3.39 15.27
CA PRO A 166 -6.71 -3.45 16.24
C PRO A 166 -5.50 -2.63 15.80
N GLU A 167 -4.86 -1.90 16.71
CA GLU A 167 -3.69 -1.07 16.40
C GLU A 167 -2.56 -1.86 15.75
N SER A 168 -2.38 -3.13 16.13
CA SER A 168 -1.39 -4.04 15.51
C SER A 168 -1.64 -4.34 14.03
N MET A 169 -2.83 -4.01 13.50
CA MET A 169 -3.20 -4.15 12.09
C MET A 169 -3.27 -2.81 11.37
N ILE A 170 -2.77 -1.74 11.97
CA ILE A 170 -2.68 -0.40 11.39
C ILE A 170 -1.24 -0.14 10.96
N GLY A 171 -1.07 0.32 9.72
CA GLY A 171 0.19 0.91 9.24
C GLY A 171 0.19 2.42 9.44
N THR A 172 0.25 3.17 8.36
CA THR A 172 0.13 4.63 8.34
C THR A 172 -1.14 5.11 7.62
N MET A 173 -2.10 4.20 7.46
CA MET A 173 -3.44 4.44 6.94
C MET A 173 -4.47 3.81 7.87
N VAL A 174 -5.66 4.44 7.95
CA VAL A 174 -6.83 3.89 8.65
C VAL A 174 -8.06 4.13 7.80
N SER A 175 -8.91 3.11 7.66
CA SER A 175 -10.25 3.27 7.11
C SER A 175 -11.27 3.40 8.23
N ILE A 176 -12.05 4.46 8.15
CA ILE A 176 -13.07 4.84 9.14
C ILE A 176 -14.44 4.60 8.51
N PRO A 177 -15.30 3.76 9.09
CA PRO A 177 -16.68 3.66 8.65
C PRO A 177 -17.38 5.02 8.76
N LEU A 178 -18.17 5.38 7.76
CA LEU A 178 -19.01 6.57 7.79
C LEU A 178 -20.49 6.18 7.91
N PRO A 179 -21.33 7.01 8.54
CA PRO A 179 -22.78 6.79 8.54
C PRO A 179 -23.35 6.96 7.12
N GLY A 180 -24.53 6.37 6.91
CA GLY A 180 -25.24 6.43 5.64
C GLY A 180 -24.67 5.52 4.56
N VAL A 181 -25.07 5.78 3.33
CA VAL A 181 -24.65 5.06 2.12
C VAL A 181 -23.86 5.99 1.22
N CYS A 182 -23.06 5.41 0.31
CA CYS A 182 -22.41 6.19 -0.73
C CYS A 182 -23.44 6.76 -1.70
N GLU A 183 -23.35 8.05 -1.95
CA GLU A 183 -24.16 8.77 -2.94
C GLU A 183 -23.27 9.13 -4.13
N PRO A 184 -23.76 9.02 -5.39
CA PRO A 184 -22.98 9.37 -6.55
C PRO A 184 -22.48 10.83 -6.50
N GLY A 185 -21.18 11.03 -6.70
CA GLY A 185 -20.54 12.33 -6.87
C GLY A 185 -20.15 12.57 -8.33
N GLU A 186 -20.04 13.82 -8.72
CA GLU A 186 -19.75 14.22 -10.10
C GLU A 186 -18.26 14.20 -10.42
N LEU A 187 -17.39 14.46 -9.43
CA LEU A 187 -15.95 14.64 -9.61
C LEU A 187 -15.14 13.43 -9.10
N MET A 188 -15.36 13.03 -7.85
CA MET A 188 -14.59 11.98 -7.18
C MET A 188 -15.33 10.65 -7.08
N GLY A 189 -16.58 10.60 -7.58
CA GLY A 189 -17.43 9.43 -7.60
C GLY A 189 -18.28 9.22 -6.34
N GLU A 190 -18.10 10.07 -5.31
CA GLU A 190 -18.90 10.06 -4.09
C GLU A 190 -19.16 11.50 -3.61
N ALA A 191 -20.44 11.81 -3.28
CA ALA A 191 -20.90 13.18 -3.04
C ALA A 191 -20.24 13.87 -1.85
N LEU A 192 -20.02 13.19 -0.72
CA LEU A 192 -19.29 13.77 0.42
C LEU A 192 -17.83 14.03 0.06
N TRP A 193 -17.20 13.14 -0.71
CA TRP A 193 -15.84 13.35 -1.18
C TRP A 193 -15.73 14.60 -2.05
N ASP A 194 -16.70 14.80 -2.96
CA ASP A 194 -16.78 16.02 -3.78
C ASP A 194 -16.90 17.27 -2.90
N ARG A 195 -17.80 17.27 -1.89
CA ARG A 195 -17.95 18.41 -0.99
C ARG A 195 -16.70 18.69 -0.16
N LEU A 196 -16.07 17.66 0.40
CA LEU A 196 -14.81 17.81 1.14
C LEU A 196 -13.73 18.47 0.29
N TYR A 197 -13.63 18.05 -0.98
CA TYR A 197 -12.64 18.60 -1.90
C TYR A 197 -12.97 20.02 -2.35
N LEU A 198 -14.19 20.25 -2.85
CA LEU A 198 -14.56 21.52 -3.48
C LEU A 198 -14.78 22.64 -2.45
N ASN A 199 -15.40 22.34 -1.31
CA ASN A 199 -15.79 23.36 -0.33
C ASN A 199 -14.72 23.58 0.75
N HIS A 200 -13.93 22.54 1.08
CA HIS A 200 -13.02 22.57 2.22
C HIS A 200 -11.55 22.36 1.85
N GLY A 201 -11.25 22.02 0.59
CA GLY A 201 -9.89 21.72 0.12
C GLY A 201 -9.30 20.46 0.78
N ILE A 202 -10.17 19.52 1.17
CA ILE A 202 -9.76 18.27 1.83
C ILE A 202 -9.90 17.11 0.85
N GLN A 203 -8.80 16.42 0.59
CA GLN A 203 -8.80 15.25 -0.28
C GLN A 203 -8.59 13.97 0.53
N VAL A 204 -9.65 13.22 0.72
CA VAL A 204 -9.67 11.89 1.35
C VAL A 204 -10.60 10.99 0.56
N PRO A 205 -10.17 9.78 0.19
CA PRO A 205 -11.00 8.89 -0.59
C PRO A 205 -12.15 8.32 0.26
N ILE A 206 -13.34 8.29 -0.34
CA ILE A 206 -14.56 7.70 0.23
C ILE A 206 -15.14 6.74 -0.81
N TRP A 207 -15.53 5.55 -0.38
CA TRP A 207 -16.13 4.53 -1.26
C TRP A 207 -17.00 3.54 -0.48
N ASP A 208 -17.81 2.79 -1.20
CA ASP A 208 -18.49 1.61 -0.68
C ASP A 208 -17.53 0.41 -0.62
N LEU A 209 -17.38 -0.20 0.54
CA LEU A 209 -16.52 -1.37 0.72
C LEU A 209 -17.26 -2.60 0.19
N PRO A 210 -16.78 -3.23 -0.91
CA PRO A 210 -17.47 -4.35 -1.54
C PRO A 210 -17.72 -5.51 -0.57
N GLY A 211 -18.92 -6.09 -0.63
CA GLY A 211 -19.30 -7.27 0.14
C GLY A 211 -19.79 -7.00 1.56
N VAL A 212 -19.55 -5.82 2.12
CA VAL A 212 -20.07 -5.42 3.45
C VAL A 212 -21.00 -4.20 3.38
N HIS A 213 -21.11 -3.60 2.20
CA HIS A 213 -21.95 -2.39 1.96
C HIS A 213 -21.75 -1.32 3.02
N ALA A 214 -20.50 -1.08 3.37
CA ALA A 214 -20.10 -0.08 4.35
C ALA A 214 -19.43 1.09 3.64
N ARG A 215 -19.99 2.27 3.78
CA ARG A 215 -19.36 3.53 3.38
C ARG A 215 -18.11 3.74 4.24
N VAL A 216 -16.96 3.87 3.63
CA VAL A 216 -15.70 4.06 4.35
C VAL A 216 -14.91 5.23 3.79
N MET A 217 -14.23 5.94 4.67
CA MET A 217 -13.27 6.98 4.36
C MET A 217 -11.89 6.51 4.81
N ARG A 218 -10.86 6.63 3.95
CA ARG A 218 -9.49 6.29 4.34
C ARG A 218 -8.68 7.56 4.59
N VAL A 219 -8.08 7.65 5.77
CA VAL A 219 -7.09 8.67 6.12
C VAL A 219 -5.69 8.10 6.10
N SER A 220 -4.71 8.93 5.80
CA SER A 220 -3.31 8.55 5.67
C SER A 220 -2.43 9.61 6.35
N ALA A 221 -1.32 9.20 6.94
CA ALA A 221 -0.32 10.09 7.53
C ALA A 221 1.02 9.93 6.82
N GLN A 222 1.63 11.05 6.46
CA GLN A 222 2.98 11.14 5.91
C GLN A 222 3.70 12.35 6.54
N LEU A 223 4.99 12.51 6.26
CA LEU A 223 5.85 13.57 6.82
C LEU A 223 5.24 14.97 6.77
N TYR A 224 4.52 15.29 5.70
CA TYR A 224 3.90 16.60 5.50
C TYR A 224 2.58 16.78 6.23
N ASN A 225 2.04 15.73 6.87
CA ASN A 225 0.84 15.86 7.67
C ASN A 225 1.15 16.17 9.13
N GLY A 226 0.24 16.92 9.75
CA GLY A 226 0.20 17.20 11.18
C GLY A 226 -1.15 16.84 11.79
N ILE A 227 -1.24 16.90 13.11
CA ILE A 227 -2.50 16.62 13.82
C ILE A 227 -3.62 17.61 13.42
N GLY A 228 -3.26 18.86 13.09
CA GLY A 228 -4.21 19.87 12.64
C GLY A 228 -4.97 19.52 11.37
N ASP A 229 -4.40 18.68 10.48
CA ASP A 229 -5.10 18.21 9.29
C ASP A 229 -6.27 17.30 9.68
N PHE A 230 -6.05 16.43 10.68
CA PHE A 230 -7.08 15.52 11.20
C PHE A 230 -8.13 16.26 12.04
N GLU A 231 -7.71 17.26 12.81
CA GLU A 231 -8.62 18.14 13.57
C GLU A 231 -9.55 18.89 12.62
N LYS A 232 -9.01 19.48 11.54
CA LYS A 232 -9.82 20.15 10.51
C LYS A 232 -10.79 19.19 9.85
N LEU A 233 -10.32 18.00 9.46
CA LEU A 233 -11.20 16.97 8.85
C LEU A 233 -12.30 16.56 9.82
N ALA A 234 -12.01 16.36 11.10
CA ALA A 234 -12.97 15.98 12.12
C ALA A 234 -14.05 17.07 12.32
N GLU A 235 -13.64 18.35 12.34
CA GLU A 235 -14.56 19.49 12.43
C GLU A 235 -15.50 19.54 11.22
N VAL A 236 -14.96 19.45 10.03
CA VAL A 236 -15.74 19.47 8.78
C VAL A 236 -16.70 18.30 8.70
N LEU A 237 -16.27 17.08 9.02
CA LEU A 237 -17.13 15.91 9.00
C LEU A 237 -18.33 16.01 9.98
N ARG A 238 -18.13 16.65 11.14
CA ARG A 238 -19.22 16.90 12.09
C ARG A 238 -20.31 17.80 11.51
N ALA A 239 -19.94 18.67 10.57
CA ALA A 239 -20.91 19.58 9.93
C ALA A 239 -21.54 18.97 8.66
N GLU A 240 -20.86 18.03 8.01
CA GLU A 240 -21.27 17.44 6.73
C GLU A 240 -22.05 16.12 6.86
N LEU A 241 -21.99 15.47 8.02
CA LEU A 241 -22.67 14.22 8.35
C LEU A 241 -23.85 14.44 9.31
#